data_11c4df735db91728a50bc4174992fd0b
#
_entry.id   11c4df735db91728a50bc4174992fd0b
#
_cell.length_a   1.000
_cell.length_b   1.000
_cell.length_c   1.000
_cell.angle_alpha   90.00
_cell.angle_beta   90.00
_cell.angle_gamma   90.00
#
_symmetry.space_group_name_H-M   'P 1'
#
loop_
_entity.id
_entity.type
_entity.pdbx_description
1 polymer ?
#
loop_
_entity_poly.entity_id
_entity_poly.type
_entity_poly.pdbx_seq_one_letter_code
_entity_poly.pdbx_strand_id
1 'polypeptide(L)'
;MANLVNEFINFTTSLDRVGIEYAVCGGWAMAIHGLPRATLDIDLLILSDDLKKVWSAAQAQGYDVEGLPLHFADGAIEIRRISKIDAETKRLFTLDFLLVTDQLREVWEGRERVKWEDGTAWVVSREGLIRLKTISGREQDLLDIKKLREVGDES
;
A
#
# COMPACT_ATOMS: atom_id res chain seq x y z
N MET A 1 -6.23 21.49 6.17
CA MET A 1 -5.59 20.57 7.13
C MET A 1 -5.24 19.26 6.41
N ALA A 2 -3.96 18.86 6.45
CA ALA A 2 -3.54 17.60 5.84
C ALA A 2 -4.07 16.45 6.71
N ASN A 3 -4.65 15.44 6.05
CA ASN A 3 -5.06 14.20 6.71
C ASN A 3 -4.70 13.02 5.80
N LEU A 4 -4.73 11.84 6.38
CA LEU A 4 -4.26 10.64 5.69
C LEU A 4 -5.11 10.29 4.46
N VAL A 5 -6.42 10.52 4.51
CA VAL A 5 -7.31 10.28 3.36
C VAL A 5 -6.92 11.19 2.19
N ASN A 6 -6.69 12.47 2.46
CA ASN A 6 -6.27 13.42 1.42
C ASN A 6 -4.90 13.05 0.87
N GLU A 7 -3.96 12.63 1.72
CA GLU A 7 -2.66 12.16 1.28
C GLU A 7 -2.77 10.96 0.36
N PHE A 8 -3.61 10.01 0.71
CA PHE A 8 -3.87 8.82 -0.09
C PHE A 8 -4.44 9.19 -1.47
N ILE A 9 -5.50 10.02 -1.48
CA ILE A 9 -6.15 10.45 -2.72
C ILE A 9 -5.17 11.22 -3.61
N ASN A 10 -4.47 12.19 -3.04
CA ASN A 10 -3.54 13.01 -3.79
C ASN A 10 -2.41 12.19 -4.40
N PHE A 11 -1.88 11.25 -3.64
CA PHE A 11 -0.76 10.45 -4.12
C PHE A 11 -1.19 9.46 -5.20
N THR A 12 -2.25 8.70 -4.98
CA THR A 12 -2.74 7.73 -5.98
C THR A 12 -3.21 8.42 -7.25
N THR A 13 -3.86 9.58 -7.12
CA THR A 13 -4.27 10.39 -8.27
C THR A 13 -3.05 10.87 -9.06
N SER A 14 -1.98 11.27 -8.38
CA SER A 14 -0.75 11.71 -9.05
C SER A 14 -0.12 10.57 -9.87
N LEU A 15 -0.14 9.36 -9.35
CA LEU A 15 0.36 8.18 -10.07
C LEU A 15 -0.50 7.88 -11.30
N ASP A 16 -1.82 7.88 -11.13
CA ASP A 16 -2.77 7.67 -12.25
C ASP A 16 -2.55 8.69 -13.36
N ARG A 17 -2.33 9.95 -12.98
CA ARG A 17 -2.17 11.06 -13.94
C ARG A 17 -0.95 10.87 -14.84
N VAL A 18 0.13 10.34 -14.33
CA VAL A 18 1.36 10.11 -15.10
C VAL A 18 1.50 8.69 -15.62
N GLY A 19 0.48 7.86 -15.43
CA GLY A 19 0.46 6.49 -15.95
C GLY A 19 1.34 5.50 -15.21
N ILE A 20 1.67 5.77 -13.95
CA ILE A 20 2.43 4.83 -13.12
C ILE A 20 1.45 3.83 -12.49
N GLU A 21 1.73 2.55 -12.67
CA GLU A 21 0.91 1.47 -12.12
C GLU A 21 1.26 1.21 -10.66
N TYR A 22 0.24 0.88 -9.87
CA TYR A 22 0.38 0.56 -8.44
C TYR A 22 -0.74 -0.37 -8.01
N ALA A 23 -0.62 -0.93 -6.82
CA ALA A 23 -1.72 -1.64 -6.17
C ALA A 23 -1.68 -1.36 -4.67
N VAL A 24 -2.76 -0.82 -4.13
CA VAL A 24 -2.88 -0.56 -2.68
C VAL A 24 -2.86 -1.89 -1.94
N CYS A 25 -2.07 -1.97 -0.90
CA CYS A 25 -2.01 -3.13 0.00
C CYS A 25 -2.03 -2.62 1.46
N GLY A 26 -1.71 -3.47 2.42
CA GLY A 26 -1.67 -3.07 3.83
C GLY A 26 -3.02 -2.67 4.40
N GLY A 27 -3.00 -1.77 5.38
CA GLY A 27 -4.19 -1.36 6.13
C GLY A 27 -5.27 -0.70 5.28
N TRP A 28 -4.89 0.07 4.26
CA TRP A 28 -5.85 0.67 3.33
C TRP A 28 -6.59 -0.38 2.52
N ALA A 29 -5.88 -1.42 2.06
CA ALA A 29 -6.51 -2.53 1.34
C ALA A 29 -7.48 -3.30 2.26
N MET A 30 -7.10 -3.51 3.52
CA MET A 30 -8.00 -4.12 4.51
C MET A 30 -9.31 -3.33 4.60
N ALA A 31 -9.21 -2.02 4.76
CA ALA A 31 -10.39 -1.14 4.87
C ALA A 31 -11.25 -1.18 3.61
N ILE A 32 -10.63 -1.13 2.44
CA ILE A 32 -11.33 -1.18 1.15
C ILE A 32 -12.08 -2.51 0.99
N HIS A 33 -11.51 -3.61 1.48
CA HIS A 33 -12.15 -4.93 1.47
C HIS A 33 -13.17 -5.16 2.60
N GLY A 34 -13.53 -4.09 3.32
CA GLY A 34 -14.60 -4.16 4.33
C GLY A 34 -14.14 -4.43 5.75
N LEU A 35 -12.83 -4.37 6.00
CA LEU A 35 -12.25 -4.59 7.34
C LEU A 35 -11.54 -3.32 7.79
N PRO A 36 -12.29 -2.27 8.18
CA PRO A 36 -11.69 -1.00 8.58
C PRO A 36 -10.77 -1.18 9.78
N ARG A 37 -9.63 -0.52 9.71
CA ARG A 37 -8.68 -0.47 10.82
C ARG A 37 -7.94 0.86 10.78
N ALA A 38 -7.46 1.30 11.94
CA ALA A 38 -6.61 2.47 12.00
C ALA A 38 -5.27 2.16 11.33
N THR A 39 -4.85 3.03 10.42
CA THR A 39 -3.55 2.93 9.77
C THR A 39 -2.96 4.33 9.63
N LEU A 40 -1.65 4.43 9.81
CA LEU A 40 -0.91 5.67 9.65
C LEU A 40 -0.07 5.67 8.38
N ASP A 41 0.06 4.51 7.74
CA ASP A 41 0.92 4.33 6.59
C ASP A 41 0.08 4.02 5.34
N ILE A 42 0.59 4.43 4.20
CA ILE A 42 0.03 4.07 2.90
C ILE A 42 0.99 3.08 2.26
N ASP A 43 0.51 1.86 2.02
CA ASP A 43 1.31 0.79 1.45
C ASP A 43 0.90 0.54 0.00
N LEU A 44 1.83 0.66 -0.93
CA LEU A 44 1.60 0.45 -2.35
C LEU A 44 2.58 -0.56 -2.92
N LEU A 45 2.05 -1.53 -3.64
CA LEU A 45 2.85 -2.46 -4.43
C LEU A 45 3.15 -1.77 -5.76
N ILE A 46 4.41 -1.78 -6.19
CA ILE A 46 4.85 -1.14 -7.44
C ILE A 46 5.88 -2.01 -8.15
N LEU A 47 6.02 -1.80 -9.46
CA LEU A 47 7.09 -2.45 -10.21
C LEU A 47 8.44 -1.81 -9.84
N SER A 48 9.48 -2.63 -9.70
CA SER A 48 10.82 -2.16 -9.36
C SER A 48 11.33 -1.11 -10.35
N ASP A 49 11.03 -1.27 -11.63
CA ASP A 49 11.47 -0.35 -12.68
C ASP A 49 10.84 1.05 -12.54
N ASP A 50 9.74 1.16 -11.83
CA ASP A 50 9.05 2.43 -11.62
C ASP A 50 9.46 3.15 -10.33
N LEU A 51 10.36 2.55 -9.54
CA LEU A 51 10.72 3.09 -8.23
C LEU A 51 11.19 4.56 -8.31
N LYS A 52 12.05 4.90 -9.27
CA LYS A 52 12.55 6.26 -9.39
C LYS A 52 11.43 7.25 -9.69
N LYS A 53 10.49 6.87 -10.54
CA LYS A 53 9.34 7.72 -10.90
C LYS A 53 8.41 7.90 -9.71
N VAL A 54 8.14 6.82 -8.98
CA VAL A 54 7.30 6.85 -7.79
C VAL A 54 7.95 7.71 -6.71
N TRP A 55 9.26 7.56 -6.53
CA TRP A 55 10.02 8.35 -5.56
C TRP A 55 9.95 9.84 -5.87
N SER A 56 10.12 10.20 -7.14
CA SER A 56 9.99 11.59 -7.59
C SER A 56 8.60 12.14 -7.35
N ALA A 57 7.55 11.34 -7.59
CA ALA A 57 6.18 11.74 -7.32
C ALA A 57 5.96 12.02 -5.83
N ALA A 58 6.54 11.18 -4.96
CA ALA A 58 6.46 11.38 -3.51
C ALA A 58 7.17 12.67 -3.09
N GLN A 59 8.38 12.89 -3.60
CA GLN A 59 9.14 14.11 -3.31
C GLN A 59 8.40 15.36 -3.75
N ALA A 60 7.71 15.31 -4.88
CA ALA A 60 6.90 16.42 -5.39
C ALA A 60 5.76 16.79 -4.44
N GLN A 61 5.34 15.87 -3.58
CA GLN A 61 4.29 16.11 -2.59
C GLN A 61 4.85 16.33 -1.18
N GLY A 62 6.15 16.60 -1.08
CA GLY A 62 6.79 16.97 0.18
C GLY A 62 7.36 15.82 1.00
N TYR A 63 7.33 14.59 0.49
CA TYR A 63 7.95 13.46 1.18
C TYR A 63 9.45 13.54 1.00
N ASP A 64 10.17 13.86 2.07
CA ASP A 64 11.62 14.14 2.02
C ASP A 64 12.45 13.38 3.06
N VAL A 65 11.80 12.60 3.94
CA VAL A 65 12.49 11.82 4.96
C VAL A 65 12.62 10.38 4.44
N GLU A 66 13.79 10.05 3.90
CA GLU A 66 14.06 8.73 3.34
C GLU A 66 14.40 7.73 4.41
N GLY A 67 13.70 6.59 4.42
CA GLY A 67 14.01 5.47 5.28
C GLY A 67 15.05 4.55 4.64
N LEU A 68 15.62 3.67 5.43
CA LEU A 68 16.51 2.63 4.92
C LEU A 68 15.71 1.55 4.20
N PRO A 69 16.24 0.97 3.11
CA PRO A 69 15.61 -0.17 2.48
C PRO A 69 15.40 -1.32 3.47
N LEU A 70 14.23 -1.91 3.45
CA LEU A 70 13.88 -3.04 4.30
C LEU A 70 13.59 -4.26 3.43
N HIS A 71 14.00 -5.44 3.90
CA HIS A 71 13.64 -6.69 3.25
C HIS A 71 13.46 -7.78 4.31
N PHE A 72 12.51 -8.68 4.07
CA PHE A 72 12.27 -9.82 4.95
C PHE A 72 11.58 -10.94 4.16
N ALA A 73 11.24 -12.03 4.84
CA ALA A 73 10.67 -13.23 4.20
C ALA A 73 11.58 -13.75 3.07
N ASP A 74 12.89 -13.87 3.37
CA ASP A 74 13.92 -14.33 2.44
C ASP A 74 13.94 -13.54 1.12
N GLY A 75 13.72 -12.23 1.22
CA GLY A 75 13.74 -11.33 0.06
C GLY A 75 12.43 -11.27 -0.73
N ALA A 76 11.40 -12.00 -0.32
CA ALA A 76 10.09 -11.93 -0.98
C ALA A 76 9.42 -10.58 -0.80
N ILE A 77 9.70 -9.92 0.33
CA ILE A 77 9.17 -8.59 0.64
C ILE A 77 10.34 -7.61 0.68
N GLU A 78 10.29 -6.62 -0.20
CA GLU A 78 11.23 -5.51 -0.24
C GLU A 78 10.46 -4.20 -0.17
N ILE A 79 10.81 -3.34 0.80
CA ILE A 79 10.10 -2.10 1.08
C ILE A 79 11.05 -0.92 0.94
N ARG A 80 10.55 0.14 0.30
CA ARG A 80 11.21 1.45 0.25
C ARG A 80 10.27 2.45 0.90
N ARG A 81 10.77 3.11 1.94
CA ARG A 81 9.96 4.01 2.77
C ARG A 81 10.40 5.45 2.60
N ILE A 82 9.42 6.36 2.47
CA ILE A 82 9.65 7.79 2.49
C ILE A 82 8.52 8.45 3.28
N SER A 83 8.87 9.44 4.08
CA SER A 83 7.93 10.09 4.98
C SER A 83 8.02 11.60 4.85
N LYS A 84 7.00 12.28 5.38
CA LYS A 84 7.04 13.72 5.61
C LYS A 84 6.43 14.03 6.97
N ILE A 85 6.85 15.16 7.53
CA ILE A 85 6.31 15.67 8.78
C ILE A 85 5.38 16.82 8.43
N ASP A 86 4.10 16.71 8.81
CA ASP A 86 3.15 17.80 8.65
C ASP A 86 3.54 18.96 9.59
N ALA A 87 3.71 20.15 9.01
CA ALA A 87 4.20 21.32 9.75
C ALA A 87 3.25 21.76 10.85
N GLU A 88 1.94 21.64 10.65
CA GLU A 88 0.94 22.10 11.61
C GLU A 88 0.75 21.11 12.76
N THR A 89 0.53 19.83 12.44
CA THR A 89 0.18 18.81 13.42
C THR A 89 1.39 18.06 13.97
N LYS A 90 2.55 18.21 13.33
CA LYS A 90 3.78 17.45 13.64
C LYS A 90 3.61 15.93 13.44
N ARG A 91 2.58 15.53 12.72
CA ARG A 91 2.34 14.12 12.42
C ARG A 91 3.24 13.65 11.28
N LEU A 92 3.64 12.39 11.36
CA LEU A 92 4.43 11.75 10.34
C LEU A 92 3.48 11.02 9.38
N PHE A 93 3.58 11.33 8.08
CA PHE A 93 2.91 10.56 7.03
C PHE A 93 3.96 9.71 6.33
N THR A 94 3.68 8.43 6.16
CA THR A 94 4.63 7.47 5.60
C THR A 94 4.04 6.75 4.39
N LEU A 95 4.84 6.71 3.33
CA LEU A 95 4.57 5.90 2.15
C LEU A 95 5.53 4.71 2.16
N ASP A 96 4.99 3.50 2.08
CA ASP A 96 5.77 2.28 1.96
C ASP A 96 5.53 1.67 0.58
N PHE A 97 6.59 1.57 -0.21
CA PHE A 97 6.51 0.95 -1.53
C PHE A 97 7.07 -0.47 -1.45
N LEU A 98 6.18 -1.45 -1.67
CA LEU A 98 6.58 -2.84 -1.78
C LEU A 98 6.91 -3.12 -3.24
N LEU A 99 8.12 -3.59 -3.49
CA LEU A 99 8.56 -3.89 -4.85
C LEU A 99 8.03 -5.26 -5.28
N VAL A 100 7.52 -5.36 -6.50
CA VAL A 100 7.05 -6.63 -7.03
C VAL A 100 8.25 -7.56 -7.25
N THR A 101 8.38 -8.56 -6.39
CA THR A 101 9.35 -9.65 -6.53
C THR A 101 8.69 -10.80 -7.28
N ASP A 102 9.45 -11.83 -7.61
CA ASP A 102 8.90 -13.02 -8.29
C ASP A 102 7.77 -13.65 -7.47
N GLN A 103 7.93 -13.68 -6.14
CA GLN A 103 6.92 -14.23 -5.22
C GLN A 103 5.64 -13.40 -5.18
N LEU A 104 5.70 -12.13 -5.56
CA LEU A 104 4.54 -11.23 -5.53
C LEU A 104 3.94 -10.99 -6.91
N ARG A 105 4.46 -11.65 -7.95
CA ARG A 105 3.99 -11.45 -9.32
C ARG A 105 2.49 -11.72 -9.49
N GLU A 106 2.01 -12.81 -8.94
CA GLU A 106 0.59 -13.16 -9.02
C GLU A 106 -0.29 -12.16 -8.29
N VAL A 107 0.17 -11.67 -7.13
CA VAL A 107 -0.54 -10.64 -6.38
C VAL A 107 -0.68 -9.38 -7.23
N TRP A 108 0.39 -8.99 -7.88
CA TRP A 108 0.42 -7.83 -8.78
C TRP A 108 -0.54 -7.98 -9.95
N GLU A 109 -0.48 -9.11 -10.62
CA GLU A 109 -1.32 -9.39 -11.79
C GLU A 109 -2.81 -9.47 -11.45
N GLY A 110 -3.14 -9.90 -10.24
CA GLY A 110 -4.52 -10.01 -9.77
C GLY A 110 -5.12 -8.73 -9.20
N ARG A 111 -4.40 -7.61 -9.24
CA ARG A 111 -4.93 -6.35 -8.71
C ARG A 111 -6.18 -5.92 -9.46
N GLU A 112 -7.05 -5.21 -8.76
CA GLU A 112 -8.35 -4.82 -9.29
C GLU A 112 -8.56 -3.31 -9.14
N ARG A 113 -9.29 -2.70 -10.08
CA ARG A 113 -9.75 -1.33 -9.94
C ARG A 113 -11.01 -1.36 -9.08
N VAL A 114 -10.94 -0.79 -7.89
CA VAL A 114 -12.01 -0.85 -6.91
C VAL A 114 -12.56 0.54 -6.64
N LYS A 115 -13.89 0.65 -6.63
CA LYS A 115 -14.57 1.85 -6.19
C LYS A 115 -14.70 1.77 -4.67
N TRP A 116 -14.29 2.83 -4.00
CA TRP A 116 -14.43 2.96 -2.56
C TRP A 116 -15.07 4.32 -2.23
N GLU A 117 -15.27 4.63 -0.97
CA GLU A 117 -16.04 5.79 -0.50
C GLU A 117 -15.64 7.10 -1.18
N ASP A 118 -14.34 7.35 -1.34
CA ASP A 118 -13.82 8.63 -1.83
C ASP A 118 -13.29 8.59 -3.28
N GLY A 119 -13.53 7.52 -4.00
CA GLY A 119 -13.08 7.42 -5.39
C GLY A 119 -12.80 6.00 -5.85
N THR A 120 -11.83 5.86 -6.75
CA THR A 120 -11.38 4.56 -7.23
C THR A 120 -9.87 4.44 -7.07
N ALA A 121 -9.39 3.21 -6.88
CA ALA A 121 -7.96 2.94 -6.78
C ALA A 121 -7.69 1.51 -7.25
N TRP A 122 -6.45 1.27 -7.67
CA TRP A 122 -5.96 -0.08 -7.90
C TRP A 122 -5.60 -0.71 -6.56
N VAL A 123 -6.16 -1.86 -6.28
CA VAL A 123 -6.03 -2.53 -4.98
C VAL A 123 -5.70 -4.00 -5.21
N VAL A 124 -4.84 -4.58 -4.39
CA VAL A 124 -4.64 -6.03 -4.41
C VAL A 124 -5.98 -6.71 -4.12
N SER A 125 -6.25 -7.83 -4.77
CA SER A 125 -7.47 -8.58 -4.52
C SER A 125 -7.47 -9.13 -3.09
N ARG A 126 -8.63 -9.57 -2.62
CA ARG A 126 -8.72 -10.23 -1.31
C ARG A 126 -7.75 -11.42 -1.23
N GLU A 127 -7.71 -12.25 -2.25
CA GLU A 127 -6.80 -13.38 -2.35
C GLU A 127 -5.34 -12.92 -2.37
N GLY A 128 -5.05 -11.84 -3.10
CA GLY A 128 -3.71 -11.25 -3.14
C GLY A 128 -3.28 -10.73 -1.78
N LEU A 129 -4.18 -10.10 -1.05
CA LEU A 129 -3.89 -9.60 0.29
C LEU A 129 -3.61 -10.76 1.27
N ILE A 130 -4.39 -11.84 1.19
CA ILE A 130 -4.15 -13.07 1.96
C ILE A 130 -2.77 -13.63 1.62
N ARG A 131 -2.41 -13.66 0.34
CA ARG A 131 -1.10 -14.16 -0.10
C ARG A 131 0.04 -13.33 0.47
N LEU A 132 -0.06 -12.00 0.40
CA LEU A 132 0.94 -11.09 0.98
C LEU A 132 1.12 -11.34 2.48
N LYS A 133 0.02 -11.47 3.20
CA LYS A 133 0.05 -11.71 4.65
C LYS A 133 0.59 -13.09 4.99
N THR A 134 0.32 -14.08 4.16
CA THR A 134 0.87 -15.43 4.32
C THR A 134 2.40 -15.39 4.17
N ILE A 135 2.90 -14.69 3.17
CA ILE A 135 4.34 -14.54 2.93
C ILE A 135 5.00 -13.77 4.08
N SER A 136 4.38 -12.69 4.53
CA SER A 136 4.87 -11.89 5.65
C SER A 136 4.88 -12.68 6.96
N GLY A 137 3.83 -13.45 7.23
CA GLY A 137 3.77 -14.44 8.31
C GLY A 137 3.87 -13.91 9.73
N ARG A 138 3.66 -12.63 9.97
CA ARG A 138 3.65 -12.07 11.32
C ARG A 138 2.38 -12.49 12.06
N GLU A 139 2.40 -12.41 13.39
CA GLU A 139 1.24 -12.78 14.21
C GLU A 139 -0.03 -12.01 13.83
N GLN A 140 0.10 -10.70 13.63
CA GLN A 140 -1.02 -9.86 13.18
C GLN A 140 -1.52 -10.29 11.81
N ASP A 141 -0.62 -10.71 10.92
CA ASP A 141 -0.98 -11.15 9.57
C ASP A 141 -1.85 -12.42 9.60
N LEU A 142 -1.59 -13.33 10.53
CA LEU A 142 -2.39 -14.55 10.68
C LEU A 142 -3.83 -14.22 11.12
N LEU A 143 -3.99 -13.26 12.02
CA LEU A 143 -5.30 -12.79 12.45
C LEU A 143 -6.05 -12.10 11.29
N ASP A 144 -5.34 -11.30 10.53
CA ASP A 144 -5.90 -10.61 9.37
C ASP A 144 -6.37 -11.59 8.29
N ILE A 145 -5.60 -12.66 8.05
CA ILE A 145 -5.98 -13.72 7.11
C ILE A 145 -7.32 -14.34 7.51
N LYS A 146 -7.47 -14.65 8.77
CA LYS A 146 -8.71 -15.23 9.30
C LYS A 146 -9.91 -14.31 9.02
N LYS A 147 -9.75 -13.02 9.31
CA LYS A 147 -10.81 -12.02 9.08
C LYS A 147 -11.14 -11.88 7.60
N LEU A 148 -10.13 -11.87 6.73
CA LEU A 148 -10.32 -11.77 5.29
C LEU A 148 -11.09 -12.97 4.73
N ARG A 149 -10.83 -14.17 5.24
CA ARG A 149 -11.55 -15.38 4.85
C ARG A 149 -13.01 -15.33 5.29
N GLU A 150 -13.27 -14.84 6.50
CA GLU A 150 -14.62 -14.70 7.02
C GLU A 150 -15.48 -13.76 6.17
N VAL A 151 -14.94 -12.62 5.77
CA VAL A 151 -15.62 -11.67 4.88
C VAL A 151 -15.94 -12.31 3.52
N GLY A 152 -15.02 -13.11 2.99
CA GLY A 152 -15.23 -13.83 1.72
C GLY A 152 -16.35 -14.84 1.80
N ASP A 153 -16.51 -15.50 2.95
CA ASP A 153 -17.54 -16.51 3.16
C ASP A 153 -18.93 -15.89 3.32
N GLU A 154 -19.03 -14.63 3.70
CA GLU A 154 -20.30 -13.91 3.87
C GLU A 154 -20.85 -13.34 2.56
N SER A 155 -20.07 -13.34 1.51
CA SER A 155 -20.48 -12.74 0.22
C SER A 155 -21.14 -13.76 -0.76
#